data_b48378aa92fe29a0ef4c9599463ca840
#
_entry.id   b48378aa92fe29a0ef4c9599463ca840
#
_cell.length_a   1.000
_cell.length_b   1.000
_cell.length_c   1.000
_cell.angle_alpha   90.00
_cell.angle_beta   90.00
_cell.angle_gamma   90.00
#
_symmetry.space_group_name_H-M   'P 1'
#
loop_
_entity.id
_entity.type
_entity.pdbx_description
1 polymer ?
#
loop_
_entity_poly.entity_id
_entity_poly.type
_entity_poly.pdbx_seq_one_letter_code
_entity_poly.pdbx_strand_id
1 'polypeptide(L)'
;MIFITGDTHGDWKNRFKPECFPIGQSLNRSDYVIVCGDFGYWHDTDIERNNLDWLESQPWTTLFVDGNHSNFDRLKKLPVAEWNGGTVHKIRPHIIHLMRGQVFTIDGKTFFTFGGAQSHDIRDGILETDDPRIAEWQYDYCKMFRINHISWWQEELPSQKEMDEGIENLAEYGNKVDYIITHCPPTKILDVMNMSRGFFDKLKSDRLTNYLQEIQQDVQYSNWYCGHMHENNRYKDNITVLYHNIIEIGGDAQ
;
A
#
# COMPACT_ATOMS: atom_id res chain seq x y z
N MET A 1 6.29 -7.27 -18.22
CA MET A 1 7.08 -7.41 -16.96
C MET A 1 6.33 -6.73 -15.81
N ILE A 2 6.52 -7.21 -14.57
CA ILE A 2 5.89 -6.61 -13.39
C ILE A 2 6.95 -6.39 -12.33
N PHE A 3 7.04 -5.17 -11.80
CA PHE A 3 7.95 -4.77 -10.73
C PHE A 3 7.16 -4.37 -9.50
N ILE A 4 7.70 -4.61 -8.31
CA ILE A 4 7.08 -4.24 -7.03
C ILE A 4 8.07 -3.46 -6.18
N THR A 5 7.58 -2.44 -5.48
CA THR A 5 8.33 -1.66 -4.49
C THR A 5 7.43 -1.34 -3.28
N GLY A 6 8.05 -0.94 -2.17
CA GLY A 6 7.34 -0.44 -0.99
C GLY A 6 6.94 1.04 -1.10
N ASP A 7 6.73 1.63 0.04
CA ASP A 7 6.27 2.99 0.28
C ASP A 7 7.08 4.03 -0.49
N THR A 8 6.42 4.84 -1.28
CA THR A 8 7.08 5.89 -2.07
C THR A 8 6.89 7.29 -1.50
N HIS A 9 5.83 7.52 -0.69
CA HIS A 9 5.51 8.80 -0.06
C HIS A 9 5.59 10.00 -1.02
N GLY A 10 5.27 9.80 -2.31
CA GLY A 10 5.34 10.83 -3.34
C GLY A 10 6.75 11.10 -3.90
N ASP A 11 7.78 10.41 -3.41
CA ASP A 11 9.17 10.57 -3.90
C ASP A 11 9.45 9.68 -5.13
N TRP A 12 8.51 9.70 -6.08
CA TRP A 12 8.57 8.84 -7.28
C TRP A 12 9.79 9.15 -8.15
N LYS A 13 10.18 10.44 -8.28
CA LYS A 13 11.31 10.85 -9.12
C LYS A 13 12.64 10.27 -8.64
N ASN A 14 12.86 10.23 -7.34
CA ASN A 14 14.06 9.62 -6.78
C ASN A 14 13.99 8.09 -6.79
N ARG A 15 12.80 7.52 -6.50
CA ARG A 15 12.60 6.08 -6.51
C ARG A 15 12.84 5.47 -7.89
N PHE A 16 12.33 6.11 -8.95
CA PHE A 16 12.33 5.56 -10.31
C PHE A 16 13.32 6.25 -11.25
N LYS A 17 14.30 7.01 -10.74
CA LYS A 17 15.38 7.54 -11.56
C LYS A 17 16.25 6.41 -12.14
N PRO A 18 16.94 6.62 -13.28
CA PRO A 18 17.70 5.58 -13.96
C PRO A 18 18.74 4.87 -13.09
N GLU A 19 19.32 5.56 -12.11
CA GLU A 19 20.33 4.98 -11.19
C GLU A 19 19.69 3.97 -10.21
N CYS A 20 18.40 4.16 -9.85
CA CYS A 20 17.69 3.28 -8.93
C CYS A 20 16.82 2.25 -9.66
N PHE A 21 16.37 2.57 -10.87
CA PHE A 21 15.52 1.71 -11.70
C PHE A 21 16.00 1.72 -13.18
N PRO A 22 17.18 1.14 -13.47
CA PRO A 22 17.80 1.23 -14.80
C PRO A 22 16.94 0.68 -15.93
N ILE A 23 16.20 -0.41 -15.69
CA ILE A 23 15.32 -1.02 -16.68
C ILE A 23 14.09 -0.18 -17.01
N GLY A 24 13.73 0.77 -16.14
CA GLY A 24 12.50 1.55 -16.26
C GLY A 24 12.30 2.21 -17.62
N GLN A 25 13.39 2.74 -18.21
CA GLN A 25 13.33 3.41 -19.50
C GLN A 25 13.12 2.47 -20.71
N SER A 26 13.32 1.17 -20.53
CA SER A 26 13.07 0.15 -21.57
C SER A 26 11.68 -0.50 -21.48
N LEU A 27 10.90 -0.14 -20.46
CA LEU A 27 9.53 -0.62 -20.26
C LEU A 27 8.57 0.04 -21.26
N ASN A 28 7.36 -0.49 -21.30
CA ASN A 28 6.24 0.04 -22.09
C ASN A 28 4.94 0.00 -21.27
N ARG A 29 3.83 0.53 -21.81
CA ARG A 29 2.55 0.64 -21.08
C ARG A 29 1.91 -0.69 -20.67
N SER A 30 2.37 -1.81 -21.20
CA SER A 30 1.96 -3.16 -20.79
C SER A 30 2.86 -3.73 -19.68
N ASP A 31 3.89 -3.01 -19.26
CA ASP A 31 4.70 -3.33 -18.10
C ASP A 31 4.20 -2.54 -16.88
N TYR A 32 4.30 -3.12 -15.70
CA TYR A 32 3.68 -2.59 -14.49
C TYR A 32 4.70 -2.37 -13.38
N VAL A 33 4.53 -1.28 -12.64
CA VAL A 33 5.22 -1.03 -11.37
C VAL A 33 4.17 -0.91 -10.28
N ILE A 34 4.18 -1.83 -9.31
CA ILE A 34 3.23 -1.90 -8.20
C ILE A 34 3.86 -1.31 -6.93
N VAL A 35 3.19 -0.36 -6.29
CA VAL A 35 3.59 0.23 -5.00
C VAL A 35 2.72 -0.35 -3.89
N CYS A 36 3.36 -0.94 -2.87
CA CYS A 36 2.71 -1.59 -1.74
C CYS A 36 2.22 -0.59 -0.68
N GLY A 37 1.46 0.40 -1.08
CA GLY A 37 0.88 1.41 -0.20
C GLY A 37 1.74 2.65 0.01
N ASP A 38 1.22 3.61 0.76
CA ASP A 38 1.84 4.91 1.02
C ASP A 38 2.42 5.56 -0.24
N PHE A 39 1.59 5.54 -1.28
CA PHE A 39 1.96 5.98 -2.61
C PHE A 39 2.33 7.47 -2.67
N GLY A 40 1.58 8.33 -1.94
CA GLY A 40 1.83 9.78 -1.92
C GLY A 40 0.77 10.62 -2.63
N TYR A 41 -0.41 10.07 -2.90
CA TYR A 41 -1.59 10.82 -3.37
C TYR A 41 -2.30 11.47 -2.17
N TRP A 42 -1.80 12.63 -1.71
CA TRP A 42 -2.16 13.18 -0.39
C TRP A 42 -2.72 14.60 -0.43
N HIS A 43 -1.89 15.61 -0.75
CA HIS A 43 -2.18 17.02 -0.42
C HIS A 43 -2.79 17.86 -1.56
N ASP A 44 -2.83 17.36 -2.78
CA ASP A 44 -3.28 18.08 -3.97
C ASP A 44 -2.54 19.41 -4.22
N THR A 45 -1.25 19.44 -3.88
CA THR A 45 -0.39 20.58 -4.15
C THR A 45 0.06 20.60 -5.62
N ASP A 46 0.50 21.79 -6.10
CA ASP A 46 1.10 21.90 -7.44
C ASP A 46 2.31 20.97 -7.60
N ILE A 47 3.09 20.78 -6.53
CA ILE A 47 4.25 19.86 -6.52
C ILE A 47 3.76 18.43 -6.72
N GLU A 48 2.75 18.00 -6.00
CA GLU A 48 2.18 16.64 -6.15
C GLU A 48 1.61 16.45 -7.57
N ARG A 49 0.84 17.42 -8.08
CA ARG A 49 0.29 17.37 -9.44
C ARG A 49 1.38 17.25 -10.50
N ASN A 50 2.44 18.07 -10.41
CA ASN A 50 3.59 18.02 -11.34
C ASN A 50 4.36 16.68 -11.22
N ASN A 51 4.45 16.11 -10.02
CA ASN A 51 5.09 14.80 -9.83
C ASN A 51 4.22 13.67 -10.37
N LEU A 52 2.90 13.75 -10.24
CA LEU A 52 1.97 12.80 -10.87
C LEU A 52 2.03 12.88 -12.40
N ASP A 53 2.12 14.09 -12.98
CA ASP A 53 2.26 14.26 -14.42
C ASP A 53 3.60 13.72 -14.93
N TRP A 54 4.67 13.88 -14.16
CA TRP A 54 5.95 13.22 -14.45
C TRP A 54 5.82 11.68 -14.40
N LEU A 55 5.17 11.12 -13.38
CA LEU A 55 4.97 9.68 -13.25
C LEU A 55 4.08 9.13 -14.38
N GLU A 56 3.03 9.86 -14.76
CA GLU A 56 2.20 9.54 -15.92
C GLU A 56 3.00 9.53 -17.23
N SER A 57 4.04 10.36 -17.34
CA SER A 57 4.90 10.39 -18.53
C SER A 57 5.87 9.21 -18.66
N GLN A 58 6.01 8.40 -17.59
CA GLN A 58 6.92 7.24 -17.61
C GLN A 58 6.38 6.15 -18.55
N PRO A 59 7.25 5.31 -19.14
CA PRO A 59 6.82 4.35 -20.16
C PRO A 59 5.95 3.20 -19.64
N TRP A 60 5.94 2.91 -18.35
CA TRP A 60 5.16 1.83 -17.72
C TRP A 60 3.80 2.32 -17.18
N THR A 61 2.96 1.39 -16.71
CA THR A 61 1.76 1.68 -15.91
C THR A 61 2.06 1.48 -14.43
N THR A 62 1.74 2.50 -13.60
CA THR A 62 1.93 2.44 -12.15
C THR A 62 0.62 2.01 -11.48
N LEU A 63 0.71 0.99 -10.65
CA LEU A 63 -0.37 0.47 -9.82
C LEU A 63 -0.02 0.70 -8.35
N PHE A 64 -1.00 0.91 -7.48
CA PHE A 64 -0.75 1.00 -6.04
C PHE A 64 -1.96 0.57 -5.22
N VAL A 65 -1.73 0.09 -4.02
CA VAL A 65 -2.75 -0.04 -2.98
C VAL A 65 -2.69 1.18 -2.05
N ASP A 66 -3.77 1.48 -1.35
CA ASP A 66 -3.74 2.55 -0.34
C ASP A 66 -2.93 2.14 0.90
N GLY A 67 -2.45 3.13 1.64
CA GLY A 67 -1.79 2.99 2.93
C GLY A 67 -2.40 3.95 3.96
N ASN A 68 -1.82 4.03 5.17
CA ASN A 68 -2.28 4.98 6.19
C ASN A 68 -1.96 6.45 5.82
N HIS A 69 -1.02 6.68 4.91
CA HIS A 69 -0.74 7.99 4.31
C HIS A 69 -1.49 8.17 2.97
N SER A 70 -2.75 7.77 2.90
CA SER A 70 -3.61 7.99 1.75
C SER A 70 -4.73 8.98 2.08
N ASN A 71 -5.01 9.92 1.17
CA ASN A 71 -6.14 10.82 1.33
C ASN A 71 -7.43 10.15 0.81
N PHE A 72 -8.16 9.51 1.72
CA PHE A 72 -9.37 8.77 1.37
C PHE A 72 -10.49 9.68 0.89
N ASP A 73 -10.55 10.94 1.33
CA ASP A 73 -11.52 11.91 0.81
C ASP A 73 -11.30 12.22 -0.67
N ARG A 74 -10.05 12.20 -1.12
CA ARG A 74 -9.71 12.37 -2.54
C ARG A 74 -9.98 11.10 -3.34
N LEU A 75 -9.59 9.94 -2.80
CA LEU A 75 -9.84 8.65 -3.47
C LEU A 75 -11.33 8.43 -3.70
N LYS A 76 -12.17 8.67 -2.68
CA LYS A 76 -13.64 8.53 -2.77
C LYS A 76 -14.32 9.46 -3.78
N LYS A 77 -13.68 10.58 -4.15
CA LYS A 77 -14.22 11.50 -5.19
C LYS A 77 -13.97 10.99 -6.61
N LEU A 78 -13.08 10.03 -6.78
CA LEU A 78 -12.80 9.45 -8.08
C LEU A 78 -13.89 8.44 -8.46
N PRO A 79 -14.26 8.36 -9.74
CA PRO A 79 -15.18 7.33 -10.19
C PRO A 79 -14.55 5.95 -10.05
N VAL A 80 -15.34 5.00 -9.58
CA VAL A 80 -14.97 3.59 -9.59
C VAL A 80 -15.07 3.10 -11.04
N ALA A 81 -14.07 2.36 -11.48
CA ALA A 81 -14.01 1.76 -12.82
C ALA A 81 -13.60 0.29 -12.72
N GLU A 82 -14.07 -0.52 -13.64
CA GLU A 82 -13.59 -1.90 -13.79
C GLU A 82 -12.26 -1.93 -14.56
N TRP A 83 -11.33 -2.76 -14.07
CA TRP A 83 -10.05 -2.98 -14.72
C TRP A 83 -9.50 -4.36 -14.37
N ASN A 84 -9.17 -5.17 -15.37
CA ASN A 84 -8.51 -6.48 -15.23
C ASN A 84 -9.15 -7.45 -14.19
N GLY A 85 -10.48 -7.43 -14.05
CA GLY A 85 -11.23 -8.33 -13.18
C GLY A 85 -11.62 -7.76 -11.82
N GLY A 86 -11.13 -6.58 -11.46
CA GLY A 86 -11.48 -5.89 -10.20
C GLY A 86 -11.83 -4.42 -10.39
N THR A 87 -12.13 -3.74 -9.30
CA THR A 87 -12.49 -2.32 -9.27
C THR A 87 -11.29 -1.45 -8.88
N VAL A 88 -11.20 -0.26 -9.51
CA VAL A 88 -10.07 0.65 -9.37
C VAL A 88 -10.53 2.11 -9.33
N HIS A 89 -9.63 2.98 -8.82
CA HIS A 89 -9.68 4.41 -9.11
C HIS A 89 -8.52 4.79 -10.05
N LYS A 90 -8.81 5.56 -11.10
CA LYS A 90 -7.78 6.08 -12.01
C LYS A 90 -7.40 7.50 -11.61
N ILE A 91 -6.20 7.66 -11.04
CA ILE A 91 -5.63 8.99 -10.70
C ILE A 91 -5.21 9.71 -11.99
N ARG A 92 -4.65 8.95 -12.91
CA ARG A 92 -4.29 9.30 -14.29
C ARG A 92 -4.56 8.07 -15.17
N PRO A 93 -4.53 8.16 -16.49
CA PRO A 93 -4.74 7.00 -17.38
C PRO A 93 -3.85 5.79 -17.04
N HIS A 94 -2.60 6.02 -16.59
CA HIS A 94 -1.62 4.97 -16.26
C HIS A 94 -1.13 5.04 -14.81
N ILE A 95 -1.87 5.71 -13.92
CA ILE A 95 -1.67 5.68 -12.46
C ILE A 95 -2.98 5.21 -11.83
N ILE A 96 -2.99 3.98 -11.35
CA ILE A 96 -4.21 3.24 -10.99
C ILE A 96 -4.13 2.78 -9.54
N HIS A 97 -5.10 3.17 -8.74
CA HIS A 97 -5.33 2.67 -7.40
C HIS A 97 -6.14 1.37 -7.46
N LEU A 98 -5.54 0.28 -7.00
CA LEU A 98 -6.16 -1.02 -6.86
C LEU A 98 -6.98 -1.03 -5.57
N MET A 99 -8.30 -1.16 -5.67
CA MET A 99 -9.17 -1.12 -4.50
C MET A 99 -9.00 -2.38 -3.64
N ARG A 100 -9.42 -2.28 -2.39
CA ARG A 100 -9.31 -3.36 -1.40
C ARG A 100 -10.20 -4.55 -1.75
N GLY A 101 -9.72 -5.74 -1.40
CA GLY A 101 -10.50 -6.97 -1.53
C GLY A 101 -10.69 -7.45 -2.97
N GLN A 102 -10.01 -6.87 -3.95
CA GLN A 102 -10.16 -7.21 -5.35
C GLN A 102 -9.12 -8.25 -5.79
N VAL A 103 -9.48 -9.05 -6.81
CA VAL A 103 -8.56 -9.95 -7.50
C VAL A 103 -8.39 -9.48 -8.94
N PHE A 104 -7.16 -9.14 -9.32
CA PHE A 104 -6.81 -8.68 -10.66
C PHE A 104 -6.07 -9.75 -11.44
N THR A 105 -6.31 -9.83 -12.75
CA THR A 105 -5.49 -10.64 -13.67
C THR A 105 -4.56 -9.72 -14.46
N ILE A 106 -3.27 -9.74 -14.14
CA ILE A 106 -2.25 -8.89 -14.77
C ILE A 106 -1.18 -9.78 -15.38
N ASP A 107 -0.96 -9.66 -16.69
CA ASP A 107 0.01 -10.47 -17.44
C ASP A 107 -0.18 -12.00 -17.19
N GLY A 108 -1.46 -12.44 -17.15
CA GLY A 108 -1.84 -13.85 -16.94
C GLY A 108 -1.62 -14.36 -15.50
N LYS A 109 -1.31 -13.51 -14.55
CA LYS A 109 -1.16 -13.82 -13.12
C LYS A 109 -2.28 -13.18 -12.31
N THR A 110 -2.68 -13.83 -11.23
CA THR A 110 -3.73 -13.36 -10.31
C THR A 110 -3.13 -12.66 -9.10
N PHE A 111 -3.66 -11.47 -8.78
CA PHE A 111 -3.21 -10.61 -7.69
C PHE A 111 -4.37 -10.26 -6.79
N PHE A 112 -4.37 -10.74 -5.56
CA PHE A 112 -5.26 -10.20 -4.53
C PHE A 112 -4.66 -8.95 -3.92
N THR A 113 -5.45 -7.88 -3.77
CA THR A 113 -4.98 -6.60 -3.25
C THR A 113 -5.79 -6.16 -2.03
N PHE A 114 -5.07 -5.65 -1.00
CA PHE A 114 -5.74 -5.12 0.18
C PHE A 114 -4.86 -4.04 0.85
N GLY A 115 -5.25 -2.78 0.70
CA GLY A 115 -4.54 -1.64 1.28
C GLY A 115 -4.84 -1.40 2.75
N GLY A 116 -4.34 -0.26 3.26
CA GLY A 116 -4.54 0.19 4.62
C GLY A 116 -3.48 -0.27 5.61
N ALA A 117 -3.34 0.49 6.69
CA ALA A 117 -2.59 0.17 7.90
C ALA A 117 -2.96 1.14 9.00
N GLN A 118 -2.85 0.74 10.24
CA GLN A 118 -3.02 1.65 11.38
C GLN A 118 -1.82 2.56 11.54
N SER A 119 -2.05 3.88 11.67
CA SER A 119 -0.99 4.84 12.00
C SER A 119 -0.40 4.56 13.38
N HIS A 120 0.93 4.63 13.48
CA HIS A 120 1.66 4.38 14.74
C HIS A 120 1.90 5.65 15.55
N ASP A 121 1.85 6.81 14.92
CA ASP A 121 2.17 8.12 15.48
C ASP A 121 0.94 8.90 15.97
N ILE A 122 0.02 8.18 16.61
CA ILE A 122 -1.25 8.69 17.16
C ILE A 122 -1.34 8.53 18.69
N ARG A 123 -0.20 8.42 19.39
CA ARG A 123 -0.18 8.18 20.84
C ARG A 123 -0.88 9.28 21.63
N ASP A 124 -0.74 10.56 21.22
CA ASP A 124 -1.38 11.71 21.85
C ASP A 124 -2.79 11.99 21.28
N GLY A 125 -3.24 11.21 20.32
CA GLY A 125 -4.61 11.16 19.81
C GLY A 125 -4.79 11.67 18.39
N ILE A 126 -6.05 11.66 17.97
CA ILE A 126 -6.52 12.22 16.70
C ILE A 126 -7.35 13.44 17.06
N LEU A 127 -6.99 14.59 16.50
CA LEU A 127 -7.61 15.88 16.78
C LEU A 127 -8.54 16.28 15.64
N GLU A 128 -9.64 16.95 15.97
CA GLU A 128 -10.45 17.62 14.95
C GLU A 128 -9.75 18.88 14.46
N THR A 129 -10.13 19.36 13.27
CA THR A 129 -9.45 20.49 12.59
C THR A 129 -9.54 21.82 13.35
N ASP A 130 -10.49 21.97 14.25
CA ASP A 130 -10.71 23.14 15.10
C ASP A 130 -10.16 22.98 16.54
N ASP A 131 -9.46 21.87 16.82
CA ASP A 131 -8.92 21.61 18.18
C ASP A 131 -7.82 22.65 18.51
N PRO A 132 -7.97 23.42 19.61
CA PRO A 132 -7.02 24.48 19.97
C PRO A 132 -5.60 23.96 20.28
N ARG A 133 -5.44 22.68 20.63
CA ARG A 133 -4.14 22.05 20.90
C ARG A 133 -3.25 22.00 19.66
N ILE A 134 -3.81 22.04 18.45
CA ILE A 134 -3.05 22.01 17.21
C ILE A 134 -2.07 23.18 17.14
N ALA A 135 -2.50 24.38 17.56
CA ALA A 135 -1.68 25.60 17.51
C ALA A 135 -0.36 25.47 18.31
N GLU A 136 -0.40 24.72 19.40
CA GLU A 136 0.76 24.47 20.26
C GLU A 136 1.52 23.21 19.81
N TRP A 137 0.79 22.10 19.64
CA TRP A 137 1.37 20.78 19.42
C TRP A 137 2.11 20.63 18.08
N GLN A 138 1.73 21.39 17.05
CA GLN A 138 2.42 21.34 15.75
C GLN A 138 3.90 21.74 15.82
N TYR A 139 4.33 22.40 16.89
CA TYR A 139 5.72 22.82 17.14
C TYR A 139 6.42 21.94 18.18
N ASP A 140 5.71 21.00 18.80
CA ASP A 140 6.26 20.09 19.80
C ASP A 140 6.57 18.71 19.17
N TYR A 141 7.83 18.47 18.85
CA TYR A 141 8.31 17.22 18.27
C TYR A 141 8.11 15.98 19.17
N CYS A 142 7.76 16.17 20.46
CA CYS A 142 7.44 15.06 21.35
C CYS A 142 5.97 14.63 21.22
N LYS A 143 5.14 15.41 20.56
CA LYS A 143 3.73 15.10 20.33
C LYS A 143 3.53 14.24 19.11
N MET A 144 2.86 13.11 19.31
CA MET A 144 2.50 12.14 18.26
C MET A 144 0.98 12.17 18.08
N PHE A 145 0.50 13.11 17.27
CA PHE A 145 -0.92 13.28 16.97
C PHE A 145 -1.15 13.42 15.46
N ARG A 146 -2.34 13.13 15.04
CA ARG A 146 -2.83 13.34 13.68
C ARG A 146 -4.09 14.20 13.69
N ILE A 147 -4.40 14.80 12.56
CA ILE A 147 -5.59 15.65 12.40
C ILE A 147 -6.56 14.95 11.45
N ASN A 148 -7.80 14.79 11.94
CA ASN A 148 -8.88 14.14 11.20
C ASN A 148 -9.13 14.84 9.86
N HIS A 149 -9.26 14.07 8.78
CA HIS A 149 -9.41 14.52 7.39
C HIS A 149 -8.29 15.42 6.84
N ILE A 150 -7.13 15.52 7.53
CA ILE A 150 -5.93 16.23 7.05
C ILE A 150 -4.73 15.29 6.98
N SER A 151 -4.45 14.57 8.07
CA SER A 151 -3.33 13.65 8.18
C SER A 151 -3.73 12.29 8.73
N TRP A 152 -4.99 12.08 8.99
CA TRP A 152 -5.58 10.81 9.42
C TRP A 152 -7.00 10.68 8.89
N TRP A 153 -7.39 9.45 8.54
CA TRP A 153 -8.74 9.07 8.12
C TRP A 153 -9.12 7.75 8.80
N GLN A 154 -10.36 7.63 9.22
CA GLN A 154 -10.87 6.38 9.80
C GLN A 154 -10.70 5.20 8.82
N GLU A 155 -10.70 5.49 7.54
CA GLU A 155 -10.57 4.55 6.43
C GLU A 155 -9.15 3.97 6.28
N GLU A 156 -8.15 4.44 7.05
CA GLU A 156 -6.85 3.74 7.09
C GLU A 156 -7.01 2.29 7.56
N LEU A 157 -8.04 1.99 8.36
CA LEU A 157 -8.49 0.63 8.64
C LEU A 157 -9.75 0.28 7.82
N PRO A 158 -9.84 -0.96 7.31
CA PRO A 158 -10.95 -1.37 6.45
C PRO A 158 -12.27 -1.44 7.19
N SER A 159 -13.37 -1.24 6.47
CA SER A 159 -14.71 -1.60 6.93
C SER A 159 -14.90 -3.12 6.92
N GLN A 160 -15.91 -3.60 7.66
CA GLN A 160 -16.29 -5.02 7.60
C GLN A 160 -16.71 -5.42 6.19
N LYS A 161 -17.42 -4.54 5.48
CA LYS A 161 -17.86 -4.78 4.10
C LYS A 161 -16.67 -5.03 3.16
N GLU A 162 -15.58 -4.25 3.25
CA GLU A 162 -14.39 -4.46 2.41
C GLU A 162 -13.71 -5.79 2.72
N MET A 163 -13.68 -6.19 3.99
CA MET A 163 -13.13 -7.48 4.41
C MET A 163 -13.98 -8.65 3.90
N ASP A 164 -15.29 -8.56 4.04
CA ASP A 164 -16.24 -9.59 3.56
C ASP A 164 -16.14 -9.73 2.02
N GLU A 165 -16.14 -8.62 1.29
CA GLU A 165 -15.96 -8.58 -0.17
C GLU A 165 -14.65 -9.24 -0.60
N GLY A 166 -13.56 -9.01 0.15
CA GLY A 166 -12.26 -9.64 -0.12
C GLY A 166 -12.31 -11.17 0.05
N ILE A 167 -13.00 -11.68 1.07
CA ILE A 167 -13.22 -13.13 1.26
C ILE A 167 -14.07 -13.72 0.13
N GLU A 168 -15.17 -13.04 -0.24
CA GLU A 168 -16.06 -13.48 -1.32
C GLU A 168 -15.30 -13.55 -2.65
N ASN A 169 -14.54 -12.50 -3.00
CA ASN A 169 -13.73 -12.47 -4.22
C ASN A 169 -12.65 -13.58 -4.23
N LEU A 170 -11.97 -13.82 -3.11
CA LEU A 170 -10.99 -14.92 -3.02
C LEU A 170 -11.67 -16.29 -3.19
N ALA A 171 -12.87 -16.47 -2.65
CA ALA A 171 -13.61 -17.72 -2.79
C ALA A 171 -14.00 -18.01 -4.26
N GLU A 172 -14.31 -16.98 -5.05
CA GLU A 172 -14.55 -17.12 -6.50
C GLU A 172 -13.33 -17.67 -7.25
N TYR A 173 -12.12 -17.40 -6.76
CA TYR A 173 -10.86 -17.94 -7.27
C TYR A 173 -10.45 -19.26 -6.57
N GLY A 174 -11.34 -19.87 -5.79
CA GLY A 174 -11.07 -21.13 -5.06
C GLY A 174 -10.00 -20.96 -3.97
N ASN A 175 -9.93 -19.78 -3.36
CA ASN A 175 -8.93 -19.38 -2.35
C ASN A 175 -7.48 -19.62 -2.84
N LYS A 176 -7.23 -19.30 -4.12
CA LYS A 176 -5.90 -19.44 -4.72
C LYS A 176 -5.60 -18.29 -5.66
N VAL A 177 -4.48 -17.61 -5.41
CA VAL A 177 -3.95 -16.52 -6.26
C VAL A 177 -2.43 -16.68 -6.43
N ASP A 178 -1.85 -16.07 -7.47
CA ASP A 178 -0.39 -16.10 -7.63
C ASP A 178 0.30 -15.18 -6.62
N TYR A 179 -0.25 -13.99 -6.42
CA TYR A 179 0.36 -12.95 -5.58
C TYR A 179 -0.66 -12.29 -4.67
N ILE A 180 -0.19 -11.86 -3.50
CA ILE A 180 -0.94 -10.99 -2.60
C ILE A 180 -0.16 -9.69 -2.43
N ILE A 181 -0.83 -8.54 -2.59
CA ILE A 181 -0.27 -7.20 -2.42
C ILE A 181 -1.05 -6.49 -1.34
N THR A 182 -0.38 -6.15 -0.23
CA THR A 182 -0.99 -5.38 0.86
C THR A 182 -0.11 -4.20 1.24
N HIS A 183 -0.61 -3.29 2.08
CA HIS A 183 0.28 -2.28 2.65
C HIS A 183 0.93 -2.79 3.92
N CYS A 184 0.17 -3.26 4.91
CA CYS A 184 0.76 -3.85 6.12
C CYS A 184 0.88 -5.39 6.01
N PRO A 185 1.75 -6.02 6.80
CA PRO A 185 1.89 -7.46 6.87
C PRO A 185 0.83 -8.10 7.79
N PRO A 186 0.63 -9.44 7.72
CA PRO A 186 -0.18 -10.20 8.68
C PRO A 186 0.38 -10.16 10.11
N THR A 187 -0.49 -10.36 11.12
CA THR A 187 -0.14 -10.33 12.55
C THR A 187 1.08 -11.18 12.90
N LYS A 188 1.20 -12.37 12.34
CA LYS A 188 2.33 -13.29 12.64
C LYS A 188 3.68 -12.72 12.22
N ILE A 189 3.72 -11.90 11.19
CA ILE A 189 4.94 -11.21 10.76
C ILE A 189 5.28 -10.10 11.75
N LEU A 190 4.28 -9.34 12.24
CA LEU A 190 4.49 -8.35 13.31
C LEU A 190 5.07 -9.01 14.58
N ASP A 191 4.59 -10.20 14.94
CA ASP A 191 5.13 -10.96 16.08
C ASP A 191 6.60 -11.32 15.87
N VAL A 192 6.98 -11.75 14.66
CA VAL A 192 8.38 -12.05 14.34
C VAL A 192 9.24 -10.78 14.41
N MET A 193 8.75 -9.65 13.86
CA MET A 193 9.44 -8.36 13.96
C MET A 193 9.61 -7.91 15.41
N ASN A 194 8.62 -8.18 16.26
CA ASN A 194 8.63 -7.85 17.67
C ASN A 194 9.68 -8.62 18.50
N MET A 195 10.22 -9.73 17.99
CA MET A 195 11.28 -10.48 18.69
C MET A 195 12.58 -9.68 18.84
N SER A 196 12.85 -8.76 17.92
CA SER A 196 14.04 -7.89 17.93
C SER A 196 13.76 -6.48 18.46
N ARG A 197 12.50 -6.13 18.80
CA ARG A 197 12.10 -4.78 19.25
C ARG A 197 12.06 -4.69 20.76
N GLY A 198 12.39 -3.51 21.30
CA GLY A 198 12.24 -3.18 22.73
C GLY A 198 10.78 -3.17 23.17
N PHE A 199 10.53 -3.29 24.46
CA PHE A 199 9.17 -3.38 25.03
C PHE A 199 8.27 -2.21 24.63
N PHE A 200 8.83 -1.01 24.52
CA PHE A 200 8.07 0.21 24.18
C PHE A 200 7.85 0.41 22.68
N ASP A 201 8.59 -0.32 21.84
CA ASP A 201 8.55 -0.19 20.37
C ASP A 201 7.80 -1.34 19.70
N LYS A 202 7.02 -2.11 20.46
CA LYS A 202 6.29 -3.25 19.93
C LYS A 202 5.14 -2.83 19.03
N LEU A 203 5.13 -3.41 17.86
CA LEU A 203 4.02 -3.33 16.90
C LEU A 203 2.80 -4.06 17.50
N LYS A 204 1.64 -3.45 17.36
CA LYS A 204 0.37 -4.03 17.83
C LYS A 204 -0.42 -4.56 16.65
N SER A 205 -1.04 -5.70 16.84
CA SER A 205 -2.02 -6.20 15.90
C SER A 205 -3.32 -5.39 16.00
N ASP A 206 -4.02 -5.30 14.91
CA ASP A 206 -5.31 -4.67 14.77
C ASP A 206 -6.27 -5.55 13.94
N ARG A 207 -7.46 -5.05 13.64
CA ARG A 207 -8.45 -5.82 12.87
C ARG A 207 -7.98 -6.14 11.45
N LEU A 208 -7.18 -5.26 10.82
CA LEU A 208 -6.67 -5.49 9.47
C LEU A 208 -5.56 -6.55 9.48
N THR A 209 -4.57 -6.42 10.36
CA THR A 209 -3.48 -7.40 10.45
C THR A 209 -4.00 -8.79 10.85
N ASN A 210 -5.06 -8.87 11.67
CA ASN A 210 -5.73 -10.13 12.00
C ASN A 210 -6.49 -10.71 10.79
N TYR A 211 -7.22 -9.89 10.04
CA TYR A 211 -7.86 -10.30 8.79
C TYR A 211 -6.83 -10.82 7.77
N LEU A 212 -5.71 -10.12 7.61
CA LEU A 212 -4.62 -10.59 6.75
C LEU A 212 -4.00 -11.90 7.25
N GLN A 213 -4.02 -12.12 8.58
CA GLN A 213 -3.57 -13.40 9.16
C GLN A 213 -4.52 -14.55 8.81
N GLU A 214 -5.82 -14.33 8.75
CA GLU A 214 -6.80 -15.33 8.30
C GLU A 214 -6.58 -15.65 6.82
N ILE A 215 -6.39 -14.62 5.96
CA ILE A 215 -6.05 -14.82 4.54
C ILE A 215 -4.75 -15.64 4.39
N GLN A 216 -3.72 -15.37 5.18
CA GLN A 216 -2.47 -16.14 5.14
C GLN A 216 -2.68 -17.63 5.44
N GLN A 217 -3.65 -17.97 6.27
CA GLN A 217 -3.96 -19.35 6.64
C GLN A 217 -4.83 -20.08 5.60
N ASP A 218 -5.76 -19.36 5.00
CA ASP A 218 -6.84 -19.95 4.22
C ASP A 218 -6.63 -19.87 2.71
N VAL A 219 -5.68 -19.02 2.24
CA VAL A 219 -5.43 -18.76 0.82
C VAL A 219 -4.10 -19.35 0.38
N GLN A 220 -4.09 -20.03 -0.75
CA GLN A 220 -2.86 -20.48 -1.41
C GLN A 220 -2.29 -19.36 -2.29
N TYR A 221 -1.02 -19.02 -2.11
CA TYR A 221 -0.33 -18.00 -2.91
C TYR A 221 1.15 -18.38 -3.12
N SER A 222 1.76 -17.82 -4.17
CA SER A 222 3.20 -18.02 -4.45
C SER A 222 4.06 -17.05 -3.64
N ASN A 223 3.74 -15.75 -3.67
CA ASN A 223 4.43 -14.72 -2.90
C ASN A 223 3.44 -13.64 -2.42
N TRP A 224 3.78 -13.05 -1.28
CA TRP A 224 3.07 -11.91 -0.69
C TRP A 224 4.04 -10.75 -0.53
N TYR A 225 3.67 -9.58 -1.00
CA TYR A 225 4.46 -8.36 -0.91
C TYR A 225 3.70 -7.30 -0.13
N CYS A 226 4.39 -6.61 0.78
CA CYS A 226 3.82 -5.52 1.57
C CYS A 226 4.86 -4.43 1.86
N GLY A 227 4.39 -3.29 2.38
CA GLY A 227 5.20 -2.12 2.76
C GLY A 227 5.10 -1.81 4.25
N HIS A 228 4.84 -0.52 4.58
CA HIS A 228 4.52 0.02 5.90
C HIS A 228 5.65 -0.04 6.95
N MET A 229 6.40 -1.11 7.00
CA MET A 229 7.43 -1.33 8.04
C MET A 229 8.77 -0.66 7.71
N HIS A 230 8.89 0.00 6.56
CA HIS A 230 10.09 0.70 6.09
C HIS A 230 11.36 -0.15 6.14
N GLU A 231 11.23 -1.45 5.80
CA GLU A 231 12.36 -2.35 5.70
C GLU A 231 12.32 -3.16 4.39
N ASN A 232 13.45 -3.73 4.00
CA ASN A 232 13.54 -4.68 2.90
C ASN A 232 13.95 -6.03 3.48
N ASN A 233 12.99 -6.90 3.74
CA ASN A 233 13.24 -8.19 4.36
C ASN A 233 12.27 -9.27 3.85
N ARG A 234 12.78 -10.50 3.73
CA ARG A 234 11.97 -11.66 3.37
C ARG A 234 11.73 -12.52 4.61
N TYR A 235 10.47 -12.78 4.86
CA TYR A 235 10.00 -13.60 5.97
C TYR A 235 9.60 -15.01 5.51
N LYS A 236 9.24 -15.87 6.46
CA LYS A 236 8.65 -17.16 6.17
C LYS A 236 7.34 -17.02 5.36
N ASP A 237 6.88 -18.14 4.82
CA ASP A 237 5.64 -18.23 4.06
C ASP A 237 5.63 -17.30 2.82
N ASN A 238 6.83 -17.07 2.22
CA ASN A 238 7.04 -16.24 1.04
C ASN A 238 6.52 -14.80 1.16
N ILE A 239 6.54 -14.23 2.36
CA ILE A 239 6.17 -12.84 2.61
C ILE A 239 7.42 -11.95 2.53
N THR A 240 7.36 -10.91 1.71
CA THR A 240 8.44 -9.93 1.55
C THR A 240 7.92 -8.55 1.90
N VAL A 241 8.54 -7.92 2.89
CA VAL A 241 8.33 -6.51 3.22
C VAL A 241 9.30 -5.70 2.39
N LEU A 242 8.80 -4.65 1.74
CA LEU A 242 9.55 -3.79 0.84
C LEU A 242 9.52 -2.34 1.31
N TYR A 243 10.62 -1.65 1.09
CA TYR A 243 10.71 -0.20 1.25
C TYR A 243 11.33 0.42 0.00
N HIS A 244 12.66 0.45 -0.11
CA HIS A 244 13.34 1.08 -1.25
C HIS A 244 13.61 0.13 -2.42
N ASN A 245 13.64 -1.18 -2.18
CA ASN A 245 13.95 -2.14 -3.23
C ASN A 245 12.82 -2.19 -4.27
N ILE A 246 13.23 -2.29 -5.53
CA ILE A 246 12.34 -2.58 -6.65
C ILE A 246 12.70 -3.98 -7.14
N ILE A 247 11.76 -4.90 -7.09
CA ILE A 247 11.97 -6.30 -7.48
C ILE A 247 11.09 -6.68 -8.65
N GLU A 248 11.58 -7.52 -9.54
CA GLU A 248 10.81 -8.08 -10.64
C GLU A 248 10.03 -9.33 -10.16
N ILE A 249 8.75 -9.44 -10.53
CA ILE A 249 7.95 -10.64 -10.29
C ILE A 249 8.22 -11.67 -11.40
N GLY A 250 8.50 -12.91 -10.98
CA GLY A 250 8.75 -14.02 -11.91
C GLY A 250 10.16 -14.07 -12.48
N GLY A 251 11.04 -13.14 -12.10
CA GLY A 251 12.47 -13.30 -12.26
C GLY A 251 12.96 -14.37 -11.30
N ASP A 252 13.60 -15.42 -11.81
CA ASP A 252 14.29 -16.39 -10.96
C ASP A 252 15.26 -15.62 -10.06
N ALA A 253 15.13 -15.82 -8.75
CA ALA A 253 16.06 -15.25 -7.79
C ALA A 253 17.46 -15.78 -8.11
N GLN A 254 18.30 -14.93 -8.72
CA GLN A 254 19.72 -15.20 -8.87
C GLN A 254 20.42 -15.01 -7.53
#